data_301fd94b25786cb2162e9108a8392a60
#
_entry.id   301fd94b25786cb2162e9108a8392a60
#
_cell.length_a   1.000
_cell.length_b   1.000
_cell.length_c   1.000
_cell.angle_alpha   90.00
_cell.angle_beta   90.00
_cell.angle_gamma   90.00
#
_symmetry.space_group_name_H-M   'P 1'
#
loop_
_entity.id
_entity.type
_entity.pdbx_description
1 polymer ?
#
loop_
_entity_poly.entity_id
_entity_poly.type
_entity_poly.pdbx_seq_one_letter_code
_entity_poly.pdbx_strand_id
1 'polypeptide(L)'
;MIINLHARKIETKLRVAIYAMTEFAMSKLVPSTRLRNNITINLHLKHHATDGEAMISEFTNPNKPREFKIIIDHHRIEIDDFGRTLTDTEWVYAVLRILAHELVHIKQYVMGELKPSNTGFVYNKTVYSPDTLDEYFDQPFEIEAYGREKGLVFTFLERWKEIEKEMGEKVF
;
A
#
# COMPACT_ATOMS: atom_id res chain seq x y z
N MET A 1 -14.91 2.37 5.07
CA MET A 1 -13.59 1.77 5.30
C MET A 1 -13.07 2.24 6.64
N ILE A 2 -12.39 1.37 7.39
CA ILE A 2 -11.72 1.72 8.65
C ILE A 2 -10.22 1.65 8.42
N ILE A 3 -9.49 2.69 8.81
CA ILE A 3 -8.03 2.76 8.71
C ILE A 3 -7.48 2.99 10.11
N ASN A 4 -6.70 2.07 10.63
CA ASN A 4 -6.03 2.14 11.92
C ASN A 4 -4.53 2.32 11.69
N LEU A 5 -3.99 3.50 11.95
CA LEU A 5 -2.56 3.77 11.79
C LEU A 5 -1.81 3.62 13.11
N HIS A 6 -0.93 2.63 13.15
CA HIS A 6 -0.03 2.31 14.25
C HIS A 6 1.38 2.79 13.93
N ALA A 7 1.73 3.96 14.43
CA ALA A 7 3.04 4.56 14.22
C ALA A 7 3.50 5.31 15.47
N ARG A 8 4.76 5.14 15.84
CA ARG A 8 5.40 5.91 16.92
C ARG A 8 6.10 7.13 16.31
N LYS A 9 5.81 8.33 16.85
CA LYS A 9 6.54 9.58 16.56
C LYS A 9 6.64 9.93 15.05
N ILE A 10 5.55 9.83 14.30
CA ILE A 10 5.48 10.35 12.93
C ILE A 10 4.87 11.75 12.93
N GLU A 11 5.31 12.58 12.00
CA GLU A 11 4.78 13.91 11.80
C GLU A 11 3.28 13.89 11.46
N THR A 12 2.55 14.89 11.90
CA THR A 12 1.12 15.03 11.63
C THR A 12 0.82 15.06 10.11
N LYS A 13 1.68 15.76 9.34
CA LYS A 13 1.56 15.84 7.88
C LYS A 13 1.61 14.47 7.21
N LEU A 14 2.62 13.66 7.55
CA LEU A 14 2.73 12.30 7.01
C LEU A 14 1.53 11.44 7.42
N ARG A 15 1.06 11.56 8.67
CA ARG A 15 -0.14 10.87 9.13
C ARG A 15 -1.35 11.19 8.26
N VAL A 16 -1.60 12.46 8.01
CA VAL A 16 -2.71 12.94 7.16
C VAL A 16 -2.54 12.44 5.73
N ALA A 17 -1.32 12.51 5.17
CA ALA A 17 -1.03 12.03 3.83
C ALA A 17 -1.30 10.52 3.67
N ILE A 18 -0.91 9.70 4.67
CA ILE A 18 -1.17 8.26 4.66
C ILE A 18 -2.67 7.95 4.67
N TYR A 19 -3.46 8.62 5.51
CA TYR A 19 -4.91 8.45 5.53
C TYR A 19 -5.54 8.86 4.20
N ALA A 20 -5.19 10.05 3.70
CA ALA A 20 -5.73 10.58 2.45
C ALA A 20 -5.33 9.72 1.24
N MET A 21 -4.07 9.28 1.17
CA MET A 21 -3.59 8.38 0.12
C MET A 21 -4.31 7.03 0.15
N THR A 22 -4.52 6.46 1.34
CA THR A 22 -5.24 5.19 1.49
C THR A 22 -6.68 5.30 1.00
N GLU A 23 -7.41 6.33 1.42
CA GLU A 23 -8.78 6.60 0.95
C GLU A 23 -8.83 6.83 -0.57
N PHE A 24 -7.92 7.66 -1.08
CA PHE A 24 -7.82 7.96 -2.51
C PHE A 24 -7.55 6.68 -3.34
N ALA A 25 -6.49 5.96 -3.01
CA ALA A 25 -6.09 4.76 -3.75
C ALA A 25 -7.18 3.68 -3.71
N MET A 26 -7.75 3.39 -2.54
CA MET A 26 -8.82 2.40 -2.41
C MET A 26 -10.09 2.83 -3.16
N SER A 27 -10.38 4.13 -3.29
CA SER A 27 -11.50 4.61 -4.10
C SER A 27 -11.32 4.32 -5.59
N LYS A 28 -10.08 4.33 -6.08
CA LYS A 28 -9.72 4.00 -7.46
C LYS A 28 -9.63 2.50 -7.71
N LEU A 29 -9.04 1.77 -6.77
CA LEU A 29 -8.76 0.33 -6.89
C LEU A 29 -10.00 -0.54 -6.66
N VAL A 30 -10.88 -0.13 -5.74
CA VAL A 30 -12.13 -0.83 -5.39
C VAL A 30 -13.32 0.11 -5.58
N PRO A 31 -13.87 0.23 -6.81
CA PRO A 31 -14.93 1.20 -7.12
C PRO A 31 -16.21 1.03 -6.30
N SER A 32 -16.51 -0.21 -5.86
CA SER A 32 -17.70 -0.50 -5.07
C SER A 32 -17.61 0.10 -3.65
N THR A 33 -18.36 1.17 -3.39
CA THR A 33 -18.47 1.79 -2.05
C THR A 33 -18.93 0.78 -1.00
N ARG A 34 -19.85 -0.13 -1.35
CA ARG A 34 -20.32 -1.19 -0.45
C ARG A 34 -19.17 -2.11 -0.03
N LEU A 35 -18.29 -2.49 -0.96
CA LEU A 35 -17.13 -3.31 -0.64
C LEU A 35 -16.16 -2.53 0.24
N ARG A 36 -15.80 -1.30 -0.16
CA ARG A 36 -14.86 -0.46 0.61
C ARG A 36 -15.31 -0.24 2.05
N ASN A 37 -16.59 0.02 2.28
CA ASN A 37 -17.10 0.28 3.63
C ASN A 37 -16.94 -0.91 4.59
N ASN A 38 -16.74 -2.11 4.07
CA ASN A 38 -16.52 -3.33 4.85
C ASN A 38 -15.03 -3.69 5.00
N ILE A 39 -14.10 -2.84 4.53
CA ILE A 39 -12.66 -3.09 4.62
C ILE A 39 -12.10 -2.41 5.87
N THR A 40 -11.28 -3.13 6.61
CA THR A 40 -10.43 -2.61 7.68
C THR A 40 -8.97 -2.80 7.31
N ILE A 41 -8.17 -1.73 7.40
CA ILE A 41 -6.73 -1.73 7.14
C ILE A 41 -6.01 -1.30 8.41
N ASN A 42 -5.22 -2.21 8.98
CA ASN A 42 -4.32 -1.96 10.10
C ASN A 42 -2.92 -1.66 9.54
N LEU A 43 -2.55 -0.39 9.46
CA LEU A 43 -1.29 0.07 8.87
C LEU A 43 -0.26 0.32 9.96
N HIS A 44 0.89 -0.32 9.86
CA HIS A 44 1.99 -0.25 10.83
C HIS A 44 3.24 0.36 10.17
N LEU A 45 3.74 1.46 10.74
CA LEU A 45 5.07 1.99 10.42
C LEU A 45 6.05 1.50 11.47
N LYS A 46 6.89 0.54 11.12
CA LYS A 46 7.86 -0.10 12.02
C LYS A 46 8.95 -0.83 11.25
N HIS A 47 10.02 -1.21 11.93
CA HIS A 47 11.03 -2.09 11.34
C HIS A 47 10.43 -3.41 10.83
N HIS A 48 10.85 -3.81 9.63
CA HIS A 48 10.42 -5.01 8.96
C HIS A 48 11.55 -5.60 8.09
N ALA A 49 11.37 -6.85 7.64
CA ALA A 49 12.35 -7.53 6.77
C ALA A 49 12.35 -6.99 5.34
N THR A 50 11.21 -6.49 4.86
CA THR A 50 10.99 -5.85 3.55
C THR A 50 10.59 -4.40 3.71
N ASP A 51 10.64 -3.63 2.62
CA ASP A 51 10.22 -2.22 2.62
C ASP A 51 8.71 -2.07 2.88
N GLY A 52 7.91 -3.00 2.36
CA GLY A 52 6.47 -3.11 2.60
C GLY A 52 5.98 -4.55 2.55
N GLU A 53 4.84 -4.81 3.16
CA GLU A 53 4.13 -6.08 3.09
C GLU A 53 2.65 -5.90 3.41
N ALA A 54 1.77 -6.40 2.52
CA ALA A 54 0.33 -6.51 2.78
C ALA A 54 -0.07 -7.96 3.03
N MET A 55 -0.78 -8.19 4.12
CA MET A 55 -1.25 -9.52 4.50
C MET A 55 -2.72 -9.51 4.93
N ILE A 56 -3.37 -10.65 4.74
CA ILE A 56 -4.71 -10.89 5.27
C ILE A 56 -4.59 -11.09 6.80
N SER A 57 -5.47 -10.44 7.57
CA SER A 57 -5.54 -10.67 9.01
C SER A 57 -6.00 -12.10 9.32
N GLU A 58 -5.41 -12.73 10.33
CA GLU A 58 -5.73 -14.09 10.76
C GLU A 58 -7.20 -14.27 11.18
N PHE A 59 -7.85 -13.19 11.57
CA PHE A 59 -9.23 -13.20 12.09
C PHE A 59 -10.30 -13.01 11.01
N THR A 60 -9.91 -12.91 9.72
CA THR A 60 -10.86 -12.73 8.62
C THR A 60 -11.05 -14.00 7.80
N ASN A 61 -12.16 -14.10 7.08
CA ASN A 61 -12.39 -15.22 6.17
C ASN A 61 -11.41 -15.17 4.99
N PRO A 62 -10.50 -16.13 4.81
CA PRO A 62 -9.48 -16.08 3.77
C PRO A 62 -10.04 -16.11 2.34
N ASN A 63 -11.26 -16.62 2.15
CA ASN A 63 -11.92 -16.64 0.83
C ASN A 63 -12.61 -15.32 0.48
N LYS A 64 -12.90 -14.48 1.48
CA LYS A 64 -13.51 -13.15 1.32
C LYS A 64 -12.92 -12.20 2.38
N PRO A 65 -11.63 -11.95 2.33
CA PRO A 65 -10.97 -11.15 3.36
C PRO A 65 -11.48 -9.72 3.34
N ARG A 66 -11.61 -9.14 4.54
CA ARG A 66 -12.07 -7.75 4.75
C ARG A 66 -11.22 -7.02 5.78
N GLU A 67 -10.33 -7.71 6.44
CA GLU A 67 -9.38 -7.14 7.37
C GLU A 67 -7.96 -7.47 6.94
N PHE A 68 -7.14 -6.43 6.85
CA PHE A 68 -5.79 -6.49 6.32
C PHE A 68 -4.83 -5.79 7.25
N LYS A 69 -3.58 -6.22 7.19
CA LYS A 69 -2.46 -5.57 7.83
C LYS A 69 -1.47 -5.15 6.75
N ILE A 70 -1.05 -3.89 6.79
CA ILE A 70 0.08 -3.39 6.02
C ILE A 70 1.20 -3.07 7.00
N ILE A 71 2.43 -3.48 6.68
CA ILE A 71 3.63 -3.06 7.38
C ILE A 71 4.49 -2.28 6.39
N ILE A 72 5.03 -1.13 6.79
CA ILE A 72 6.01 -0.36 6.02
C ILE A 72 7.21 -0.09 6.93
N ASP A 73 8.41 -0.50 6.50
CA ASP A 73 9.65 -0.16 7.18
C ASP A 73 10.16 1.19 6.68
N HIS A 74 9.66 2.25 7.29
CA HIS A 74 10.00 3.61 6.92
C HIS A 74 11.46 4.00 7.21
N HIS A 75 12.21 3.20 7.99
CA HIS A 75 13.64 3.43 8.24
C HIS A 75 14.51 2.88 7.11
N ARG A 76 14.08 1.80 6.43
CA ARG A 76 14.82 1.27 5.27
C ARG A 76 14.79 2.21 4.06
N ILE A 77 13.78 3.08 4.02
CA ILE A 77 13.53 4.02 2.91
C ILE A 77 14.39 5.30 3.03
N GLU A 78 15.17 5.47 4.10
CA GLU A 78 15.95 6.69 4.33
C GLU A 78 17.10 6.87 3.32
N ILE A 79 17.50 5.80 2.61
CA ILE A 79 18.61 5.75 1.68
C ILE A 79 18.13 5.22 0.33
N ASP A 80 18.54 5.85 -0.77
CA ASP A 80 18.25 5.35 -2.12
C ASP A 80 19.19 4.20 -2.52
N ASP A 81 18.93 3.61 -3.69
CA ASP A 81 19.71 2.48 -4.25
C ASP A 81 21.20 2.80 -4.49
N PHE A 82 21.59 4.08 -4.45
CA PHE A 82 22.95 4.57 -4.58
C PHE A 82 23.61 4.96 -3.26
N GLY A 83 22.93 4.72 -2.12
CA GLY A 83 23.43 5.04 -0.78
C GLY A 83 23.30 6.52 -0.40
N ARG A 84 22.53 7.33 -1.14
CA ARG A 84 22.27 8.74 -0.83
C ARG A 84 21.07 8.84 0.12
N THR A 85 21.19 9.63 1.17
CA THR A 85 20.07 9.97 2.05
C THR A 85 19.00 10.75 1.29
N LEU A 86 17.75 10.31 1.38
CA LEU A 86 16.62 11.00 0.80
C LEU A 86 16.31 12.31 1.52
N THR A 87 15.89 13.31 0.77
CA THR A 87 15.25 14.51 1.36
C THR A 87 13.88 14.14 1.96
N ASP A 88 13.35 14.96 2.86
CA ASP A 88 12.05 14.74 3.48
C ASP A 88 10.94 14.51 2.44
N THR A 89 10.95 15.27 1.35
CA THR A 89 9.96 15.13 0.27
C THR A 89 10.12 13.81 -0.49
N GLU A 90 11.35 13.42 -0.83
CA GLU A 90 11.64 12.13 -1.49
C GLU A 90 11.27 10.96 -0.59
N TRP A 91 11.55 11.08 0.72
CA TRP A 91 11.18 10.06 1.69
C TRP A 91 9.67 9.90 1.82
N VAL A 92 8.92 11.01 1.95
CA VAL A 92 7.45 10.95 1.97
C VAL A 92 6.91 10.32 0.69
N TYR A 93 7.45 10.70 -0.48
CA TYR A 93 7.07 10.11 -1.76
C TYR A 93 7.32 8.59 -1.77
N ALA A 94 8.47 8.15 -1.29
CA ALA A 94 8.82 6.72 -1.24
C ALA A 94 7.88 5.94 -0.30
N VAL A 95 7.55 6.48 0.88
CA VAL A 95 6.57 5.87 1.81
C VAL A 95 5.19 5.74 1.14
N LEU A 96 4.73 6.79 0.45
CA LEU A 96 3.44 6.76 -0.24
C LEU A 96 3.44 5.80 -1.43
N ARG A 97 4.58 5.62 -2.11
CA ARG A 97 4.73 4.67 -3.21
C ARG A 97 4.61 3.23 -2.71
N ILE A 98 5.32 2.88 -1.63
CA ILE A 98 5.20 1.56 -1.02
C ILE A 98 3.77 1.34 -0.53
N LEU A 99 3.16 2.32 0.13
CA LEU A 99 1.76 2.23 0.53
C LEU A 99 0.84 1.96 -0.67
N ALA A 100 1.04 2.66 -1.79
CA ALA A 100 0.26 2.43 -3.01
C ALA A 100 0.41 1.01 -3.54
N HIS A 101 1.63 0.47 -3.54
CA HIS A 101 1.94 -0.92 -3.91
C HIS A 101 1.13 -1.90 -3.06
N GLU A 102 1.22 -1.78 -1.73
CA GLU A 102 0.53 -2.66 -0.79
C GLU A 102 -1.01 -2.56 -0.90
N LEU A 103 -1.53 -1.38 -1.23
CA LEU A 103 -2.96 -1.20 -1.46
C LEU A 103 -3.45 -1.90 -2.75
N VAL A 104 -2.58 -2.09 -3.75
CA VAL A 104 -2.90 -2.92 -4.91
C VAL A 104 -3.07 -4.38 -4.50
N HIS A 105 -2.19 -4.91 -3.64
CA HIS A 105 -2.36 -6.26 -3.10
C HIS A 105 -3.65 -6.40 -2.30
N ILE A 106 -4.02 -5.42 -1.48
CA ILE A 106 -5.33 -5.44 -0.80
C ILE A 106 -6.47 -5.51 -1.82
N LYS A 107 -6.41 -4.72 -2.91
CA LYS A 107 -7.41 -4.82 -3.99
C LYS A 107 -7.46 -6.22 -4.58
N GLN A 108 -6.33 -6.82 -4.88
CA GLN A 108 -6.27 -8.17 -5.44
C GLN A 108 -6.92 -9.21 -4.50
N TYR A 109 -6.65 -9.11 -3.19
CA TYR A 109 -7.32 -9.96 -2.17
C TYR A 109 -8.82 -9.69 -2.09
N VAL A 110 -9.23 -8.43 -2.01
CA VAL A 110 -10.65 -8.03 -1.91
C VAL A 110 -11.47 -8.48 -3.11
N MET A 111 -10.88 -8.39 -4.30
CA MET A 111 -11.50 -8.79 -5.57
C MET A 111 -11.43 -10.31 -5.79
N GLY A 112 -10.68 -11.04 -4.95
CA GLY A 112 -10.49 -12.49 -5.07
C GLY A 112 -9.56 -12.90 -6.20
N GLU A 113 -8.79 -11.97 -6.73
CA GLU A 113 -7.77 -12.19 -7.76
C GLU A 113 -6.55 -12.90 -7.18
N LEU A 114 -6.12 -12.49 -5.97
CA LEU A 114 -5.00 -13.06 -5.24
C LEU A 114 -5.49 -13.81 -4.00
N LYS A 115 -4.92 -14.98 -3.74
CA LYS A 115 -5.18 -15.79 -2.55
C LYS A 115 -3.91 -16.49 -2.11
N PRO A 116 -3.65 -16.62 -0.80
CA PRO A 116 -2.59 -17.49 -0.32
C PRO A 116 -2.92 -18.95 -0.62
N SER A 117 -1.90 -19.77 -0.86
CA SER A 117 -1.99 -21.22 -0.99
C SER A 117 -0.93 -21.89 -0.14
N ASN A 118 -0.99 -23.22 0.00
CA ASN A 118 0.00 -23.99 0.78
C ASN A 118 1.42 -23.93 0.18
N THR A 119 1.55 -23.64 -1.11
CA THR A 119 2.82 -23.65 -1.85
C THR A 119 3.18 -22.28 -2.44
N GLY A 120 2.45 -21.20 -2.09
CA GLY A 120 2.68 -19.88 -2.65
C GLY A 120 1.37 -19.10 -2.78
N PHE A 121 1.01 -18.71 -4.00
CA PHE A 121 -0.15 -17.87 -4.27
C PHE A 121 -1.01 -18.44 -5.40
N VAL A 122 -2.31 -18.15 -5.36
CA VAL A 122 -3.22 -18.32 -6.49
C VAL A 122 -3.61 -16.95 -7.00
N TYR A 123 -3.24 -16.61 -8.24
CA TYR A 123 -3.64 -15.37 -8.89
C TYR A 123 -4.45 -15.68 -10.15
N ASN A 124 -5.66 -15.13 -10.23
CA ASN A 124 -6.59 -15.37 -11.32
C ASN A 124 -6.75 -16.88 -11.68
N LYS A 125 -6.86 -17.73 -10.66
CA LYS A 125 -7.00 -19.21 -10.72
C LYS A 125 -5.73 -19.96 -11.12
N THR A 126 -4.61 -19.30 -11.37
CA THR A 126 -3.31 -19.92 -11.65
C THR A 126 -2.47 -19.96 -10.37
N VAL A 127 -1.84 -21.10 -10.12
CA VAL A 127 -0.94 -21.28 -8.96
C VAL A 127 0.46 -20.76 -9.33
N TYR A 128 1.05 -20.00 -8.44
CA TYR A 128 2.40 -19.46 -8.53
C TYR A 128 3.18 -19.81 -7.28
N SER A 129 4.36 -20.40 -7.45
CA SER A 129 5.24 -20.85 -6.37
C SER A 129 6.67 -20.40 -6.70
N PRO A 130 6.99 -19.10 -6.52
CA PRO A 130 8.32 -18.60 -6.84
C PRO A 130 9.36 -19.17 -5.84
N ASP A 131 10.47 -19.68 -6.37
CA ASP A 131 11.58 -20.23 -5.56
C ASP A 131 12.67 -19.17 -5.34
N THR A 132 12.70 -18.10 -6.13
CA THR A 132 13.68 -17.02 -6.06
C THR A 132 13.00 -15.65 -5.98
N LEU A 133 13.76 -14.63 -5.55
CA LEU A 133 13.26 -13.24 -5.53
C LEU A 133 12.94 -12.72 -6.95
N ASP A 134 13.77 -13.06 -7.94
CA ASP A 134 13.53 -12.65 -9.33
C ASP A 134 12.22 -13.24 -9.84
N GLU A 135 11.98 -14.52 -9.60
CA GLU A 135 10.70 -15.16 -9.93
C GLU A 135 9.53 -14.53 -9.18
N TYR A 136 9.73 -14.12 -7.93
CA TYR A 136 8.69 -13.45 -7.15
C TYR A 136 8.30 -12.11 -7.78
N PHE A 137 9.28 -11.28 -8.15
CA PHE A 137 9.01 -9.98 -8.78
C PHE A 137 8.42 -10.08 -10.18
N ASP A 138 8.66 -11.19 -10.89
CA ASP A 138 8.05 -11.47 -12.20
C ASP A 138 6.62 -12.02 -12.10
N GLN A 139 6.07 -12.21 -10.90
CA GLN A 139 4.70 -12.68 -10.76
C GLN A 139 3.69 -11.62 -11.26
N PRO A 140 2.59 -12.02 -11.92
CA PRO A 140 1.62 -11.08 -12.48
C PRO A 140 0.99 -10.15 -11.44
N PHE A 141 0.85 -10.58 -10.20
CA PHE A 141 0.31 -9.76 -9.12
C PHE A 141 1.30 -8.68 -8.66
N GLU A 142 2.62 -8.97 -8.68
CA GLU A 142 3.68 -7.99 -8.44
C GLU A 142 3.78 -6.98 -9.59
N ILE A 143 3.78 -7.49 -10.84
CA ILE A 143 3.81 -6.64 -12.05
C ILE A 143 2.63 -5.66 -12.04
N GLU A 144 1.43 -6.09 -11.64
CA GLU A 144 0.28 -5.20 -11.50
C GLU A 144 0.53 -4.15 -10.41
N ALA A 145 1.07 -4.54 -9.24
CA ALA A 145 1.34 -3.62 -8.14
C ALA A 145 2.37 -2.55 -8.52
N TYR A 146 3.52 -2.96 -9.06
CA TYR A 146 4.55 -2.05 -9.59
C TYR A 146 4.04 -1.17 -10.72
N GLY A 147 3.22 -1.70 -11.62
CA GLY A 147 2.65 -0.94 -12.73
C GLY A 147 1.69 0.16 -12.30
N ARG A 148 1.05 0.02 -11.13
CA ARG A 148 0.05 0.98 -10.63
C ARG A 148 0.58 1.97 -9.60
N GLU A 149 1.57 1.60 -8.80
CA GLU A 149 2.02 2.37 -7.62
C GLU A 149 2.36 3.82 -7.96
N LYS A 150 3.21 4.05 -8.97
CA LYS A 150 3.65 5.40 -9.36
C LYS A 150 2.50 6.26 -9.87
N GLY A 151 1.62 5.66 -10.69
CA GLY A 151 0.44 6.37 -11.22
C GLY A 151 -0.54 6.78 -10.14
N LEU A 152 -0.75 5.93 -9.13
CA LEU A 152 -1.59 6.23 -7.98
C LEU A 152 -1.03 7.40 -7.16
N VAL A 153 0.27 7.36 -6.84
CA VAL A 153 0.92 8.44 -6.06
C VAL A 153 0.91 9.74 -6.86
N PHE A 154 1.29 9.72 -8.15
CA PHE A 154 1.29 10.92 -8.98
C PHE A 154 -0.11 11.57 -9.01
N THR A 155 -1.15 10.79 -9.29
CA THR A 155 -2.52 11.31 -9.35
C THR A 155 -3.01 11.81 -7.98
N PHE A 156 -2.59 11.15 -6.89
CA PHE A 156 -2.87 11.61 -5.54
C PHE A 156 -2.23 12.96 -5.25
N LEU A 157 -0.95 13.13 -5.57
CA LEU A 157 -0.22 14.37 -5.31
C LEU A 157 -0.76 15.56 -6.12
N GLU A 158 -1.18 15.33 -7.37
CA GLU A 158 -1.86 16.37 -8.15
C GLU A 158 -3.18 16.80 -7.49
N ARG A 159 -3.98 15.84 -7.04
CA ARG A 159 -5.22 16.13 -6.31
C ARG A 159 -4.96 16.81 -4.96
N TRP A 160 -3.89 16.42 -4.28
CA TRP A 160 -3.49 17.02 -3.01
C TRP A 160 -3.12 18.49 -3.17
N LYS A 161 -2.35 18.85 -4.19
CA LYS A 161 -2.02 20.25 -4.52
C LYS A 161 -3.25 21.11 -4.80
N GLU A 162 -4.26 20.54 -5.45
CA GLU A 162 -5.55 21.25 -5.66
C GLU A 162 -6.22 21.56 -4.33
N ILE A 163 -6.29 20.59 -3.41
CA ILE A 163 -6.87 20.74 -2.07
C ILE A 163 -6.09 21.79 -1.26
N GLU A 164 -4.75 21.74 -1.25
CA GLU A 164 -3.92 22.73 -0.57
C GLU A 164 -4.16 24.14 -1.09
N LYS A 165 -4.28 24.28 -2.41
CA LYS A 165 -4.56 25.57 -3.04
C LYS A 165 -5.94 26.12 -2.65
N GLU A 166 -6.95 25.24 -2.57
CA GLU A 166 -8.31 25.62 -2.13
C GLU A 166 -8.35 25.99 -0.65
N MET A 167 -7.55 25.31 0.20
CA MET A 167 -7.49 25.58 1.65
C MET A 167 -6.56 26.75 2.02
N GLY A 168 -5.77 27.27 1.07
CA GLY A 168 -4.80 28.34 1.32
C GLY A 168 -3.61 27.93 2.21
N GLU A 169 -3.41 26.64 2.42
CA GLU A 169 -2.34 26.08 3.23
C GLU A 169 -1.39 25.23 2.37
N LYS A 170 -0.06 25.41 2.55
CA LYS A 170 0.93 24.45 2.03
C LYS A 170 1.12 23.34 3.06
N VAL A 171 0.80 22.11 2.70
CA VAL A 171 0.95 20.95 3.58
C VAL A 171 2.28 20.22 3.34
N PHE A 172 2.95 20.42 2.19
CA PHE A 172 4.28 19.89 1.86
C PHE A 172 5.21 20.97 1.31
#